data_48fb6c87c8aae276a306d310432186e7
#
_entry.id   48fb6c87c8aae276a306d310432186e7
#
_cell.length_a   1.000
_cell.length_b   1.000
_cell.length_c   1.000
_cell.angle_alpha   90.00
_cell.angle_beta   90.00
_cell.angle_gamma   90.00
#
_symmetry.space_group_name_H-M   'P 1'
#
loop_
_entity.id
_entity.type
_entity.pdbx_description
1 polymer ?
#
loop_
_entity_poly.entity_id
_entity_poly.type
_entity_poly.pdbx_seq_one_letter_code
_entity_poly.pdbx_strand_id
1 'polypeptide(L)'
;MKKFVLVLVAIPFLFTFCSKGGGTTSTVTPPPAVVAEPDIAFKVEVDSKEVDYANYTAALSASQPVNINVTSTFPKDGVTIDVKVQKDIDNSSVFTDTKLGTVAGTNPVTINNLVAGVPCTAIVVVTSKTLDPVSKTYKSLQKTFKIARK
;
A
#
# COMPACT_ATOMS: atom_id res chain seq x y z
N MET A 1 -31.11 44.32 7.54
CA MET A 1 -31.97 43.60 6.59
C MET A 1 -31.61 44.03 5.19
N LYS A 2 -30.79 43.23 4.47
CA LYS A 2 -30.48 43.46 3.05
C LYS A 2 -30.91 42.22 2.30
N LYS A 3 -31.95 42.37 1.47
CA LYS A 3 -32.52 41.32 0.63
C LYS A 3 -31.64 41.18 -0.61
N PHE A 4 -31.01 40.00 -0.81
CA PHE A 4 -30.35 39.63 -2.06
C PHE A 4 -31.40 39.04 -3.00
N VAL A 5 -31.59 39.73 -4.12
CA VAL A 5 -32.45 39.24 -5.23
C VAL A 5 -31.57 38.39 -6.13
N LEU A 6 -31.94 37.12 -6.23
CA LEU A 6 -31.31 36.15 -7.12
C LEU A 6 -31.98 36.26 -8.50
N VAL A 7 -31.27 36.83 -9.48
CA VAL A 7 -31.75 36.88 -10.87
C VAL A 7 -31.30 35.60 -11.59
N LEU A 8 -32.26 34.73 -11.87
CA LEU A 8 -32.07 33.51 -12.64
C LEU A 8 -32.18 33.84 -14.15
N VAL A 9 -31.05 33.88 -14.87
CA VAL A 9 -31.05 34.05 -16.33
C VAL A 9 -31.08 32.68 -16.98
N ALA A 10 -32.25 32.31 -17.50
CA ALA A 10 -32.42 31.12 -18.31
C ALA A 10 -32.07 31.47 -19.78
N ILE A 11 -31.03 30.87 -20.34
CA ILE A 11 -30.68 30.97 -21.74
C ILE A 11 -31.19 29.74 -22.47
N PRO A 12 -32.16 29.84 -23.37
CA PRO A 12 -32.55 28.70 -24.19
C PRO A 12 -31.58 28.55 -25.37
N PHE A 13 -30.80 27.44 -25.35
CA PHE A 13 -30.04 27.03 -26.51
C PHE A 13 -30.98 26.36 -27.55
N LEU A 14 -31.31 27.08 -28.57
CA LEU A 14 -31.97 26.55 -29.78
C LEU A 14 -30.92 25.84 -30.65
N PHE A 15 -30.87 24.51 -30.55
CA PHE A 15 -30.14 23.70 -31.53
C PHE A 15 -30.97 23.53 -32.79
N THR A 16 -30.61 24.25 -33.83
CA THR A 16 -31.09 24.02 -35.21
C THR A 16 -30.40 22.76 -35.74
N PHE A 17 -31.12 21.66 -35.84
CA PHE A 17 -30.67 20.46 -36.56
C PHE A 17 -30.77 20.72 -38.07
N CYS A 18 -29.64 20.88 -38.75
CA CYS A 18 -29.58 20.80 -40.19
C CYS A 18 -29.30 19.33 -40.58
N SER A 19 -30.32 18.65 -41.05
CA SER A 19 -30.24 17.32 -41.63
C SER A 19 -29.78 17.41 -43.06
N LYS A 20 -28.61 16.84 -43.43
CA LYS A 20 -28.41 16.08 -44.66
C LYS A 20 -26.97 15.58 -44.80
N GLY A 21 -26.80 14.29 -44.97
CA GLY A 21 -25.56 13.70 -45.42
C GLY A 21 -25.27 12.39 -44.72
N GLY A 22 -25.44 11.26 -45.43
CA GLY A 22 -25.05 9.95 -44.95
C GLY A 22 -23.57 9.92 -44.56
N GLY A 23 -23.30 9.71 -43.31
CA GLY A 23 -21.97 9.51 -42.77
C GLY A 23 -22.03 8.33 -41.83
N THR A 24 -21.24 7.33 -42.10
CA THR A 24 -20.93 6.20 -41.25
C THR A 24 -20.86 6.65 -39.79
N THR A 25 -21.79 6.15 -38.97
CA THR A 25 -21.76 6.29 -37.50
C THR A 25 -20.50 5.62 -36.98
N SER A 26 -19.42 6.37 -36.87
CA SER A 26 -18.28 5.95 -36.08
C SER A 26 -18.79 5.85 -34.62
N THR A 27 -19.06 4.66 -34.16
CA THR A 27 -19.27 4.38 -32.74
C THR A 27 -17.97 4.72 -32.03
N VAL A 28 -17.87 5.94 -31.51
CA VAL A 28 -16.76 6.33 -30.63
C VAL A 28 -16.95 5.53 -29.35
N THR A 29 -16.22 4.42 -29.25
CA THR A 29 -16.13 3.66 -28.01
C THR A 29 -15.55 4.58 -26.94
N PRO A 30 -16.24 4.81 -25.82
CA PRO A 30 -15.68 5.63 -24.75
C PRO A 30 -14.31 5.08 -24.35
N PRO A 31 -13.32 5.93 -24.04
CA PRO A 31 -12.04 5.47 -23.52
C PRO A 31 -12.28 4.56 -22.31
N PRO A 32 -11.53 3.45 -22.16
CA PRO A 32 -11.66 2.59 -21.01
C PRO A 32 -11.46 3.39 -19.73
N ALA A 33 -12.34 3.17 -18.74
CA ALA A 33 -12.24 3.83 -17.47
C ALA A 33 -10.88 3.49 -16.81
N VAL A 34 -10.15 4.52 -16.38
CA VAL A 34 -8.91 4.35 -15.63
C VAL A 34 -9.27 3.87 -14.23
N VAL A 35 -8.89 2.64 -13.90
CA VAL A 35 -9.14 2.03 -12.59
C VAL A 35 -7.94 2.31 -11.68
N ALA A 36 -8.19 2.80 -10.47
CA ALA A 36 -7.15 3.02 -9.46
C ALA A 36 -6.49 1.70 -9.03
N GLU A 37 -5.20 1.78 -8.69
CA GLU A 37 -4.49 0.67 -8.06
C GLU A 37 -5.09 0.37 -6.68
N PRO A 38 -5.35 -0.90 -6.32
CA PRO A 38 -5.85 -1.24 -5.00
C PRO A 38 -4.85 -0.87 -3.89
N ASP A 39 -5.37 -0.55 -2.72
CA ASP A 39 -4.54 -0.27 -1.55
C ASP A 39 -3.78 -1.53 -1.10
N ILE A 40 -2.54 -1.35 -0.66
CA ILE A 40 -1.72 -2.43 -0.13
C ILE A 40 -2.29 -2.90 1.21
N ALA A 41 -2.43 -4.21 1.37
CA ALA A 41 -2.70 -4.85 2.66
C ALA A 41 -1.75 -6.03 2.85
N PHE A 42 -1.21 -6.20 4.05
CA PHE A 42 -0.34 -7.32 4.38
C PHE A 42 -0.42 -7.67 5.85
N LYS A 43 0.03 -8.87 6.19
CA LYS A 43 0.23 -9.37 7.55
C LYS A 43 1.69 -9.70 7.76
N VAL A 44 2.15 -9.58 8.99
CA VAL A 44 3.46 -10.07 9.42
C VAL A 44 3.22 -11.31 10.27
N GLU A 45 3.90 -12.40 9.95
CA GLU A 45 3.72 -13.69 10.62
C GLU A 45 5.07 -14.20 11.14
N VAL A 46 5.05 -14.74 12.36
CA VAL A 46 6.13 -15.48 12.99
C VAL A 46 5.60 -16.85 13.33
N ASP A 47 6.30 -17.90 12.93
CA ASP A 47 5.89 -19.31 13.14
C ASP A 47 4.43 -19.57 12.69
N SER A 48 4.06 -19.03 11.52
CA SER A 48 2.72 -19.14 10.91
C SER A 48 1.59 -18.48 11.70
N LYS A 49 1.90 -17.61 12.64
CA LYS A 49 0.93 -16.81 13.40
C LYS A 49 1.15 -15.33 13.12
N GLU A 50 0.07 -14.59 12.89
CA GLU A 50 0.16 -13.13 12.79
C GLU A 50 0.70 -12.56 14.10
N VAL A 51 1.67 -11.63 13.99
CA VAL A 51 2.24 -10.97 15.16
C VAL A 51 1.18 -10.14 15.88
N ASP A 52 1.27 -10.11 17.20
CA ASP A 52 0.49 -9.17 17.99
C ASP A 52 1.18 -7.79 17.91
N TYR A 53 0.50 -6.83 17.31
CA TYR A 53 1.05 -5.48 17.14
C TYR A 53 1.08 -4.66 18.44
N ALA A 54 0.40 -5.13 19.49
CA ALA A 54 0.36 -4.49 20.80
C ALA A 54 1.41 -5.06 21.77
N ASN A 55 1.81 -6.32 21.60
CA ASN A 55 2.69 -7.04 22.52
C ASN A 55 4.01 -7.43 21.86
N TYR A 56 4.99 -7.81 22.69
CA TYR A 56 6.28 -8.28 22.20
C TYR A 56 6.18 -9.70 21.62
N THR A 57 6.65 -9.85 20.40
CA THR A 57 6.94 -11.15 19.79
C THR A 57 8.26 -11.67 20.36
N ALA A 58 8.24 -12.89 20.90
CA ALA A 58 9.45 -13.51 21.45
C ALA A 58 10.28 -14.15 20.32
N ALA A 59 11.53 -13.72 20.18
CA ALA A 59 12.51 -14.40 19.35
C ALA A 59 13.32 -15.39 20.20
N LEU A 60 13.48 -16.61 19.69
CA LEU A 60 14.22 -17.68 20.40
C LEU A 60 15.72 -17.64 20.11
N SER A 61 16.15 -16.93 19.08
CA SER A 61 17.55 -16.83 18.69
C SER A 61 17.92 -15.43 18.22
N ALA A 62 19.21 -15.22 17.90
CA ALA A 62 19.66 -13.96 17.31
C ALA A 62 19.10 -13.71 15.89
N SER A 63 18.58 -14.76 15.27
CA SER A 63 17.95 -14.72 13.95
C SER A 63 16.51 -15.19 14.06
N GLN A 64 15.55 -14.38 13.62
CA GLN A 64 14.13 -14.70 13.64
C GLN A 64 13.56 -14.61 12.22
N PRO A 65 13.14 -15.72 11.61
CA PRO A 65 12.38 -15.71 10.37
C PRO A 65 11.01 -15.04 10.59
N VAL A 66 10.63 -14.17 9.69
CA VAL A 66 9.31 -13.55 9.60
C VAL A 66 8.79 -13.68 8.17
N ASN A 67 7.50 -13.88 8.02
CA ASN A 67 6.84 -13.89 6.72
C ASN A 67 5.99 -12.63 6.55
N ILE A 68 6.22 -11.89 5.49
CA ILE A 68 5.37 -10.77 5.10
C ILE A 68 4.38 -11.31 4.04
N ASN A 69 3.15 -11.50 4.47
CA ASN A 69 2.08 -12.07 3.65
C ASN A 69 1.23 -10.93 3.08
N VAL A 70 1.41 -10.64 1.78
CA VAL A 70 0.61 -9.62 1.07
C VAL A 70 -0.79 -10.19 0.82
N THR A 71 -1.81 -9.56 1.39
CA THR A 71 -3.21 -10.03 1.40
C THR A 71 -4.12 -9.23 0.47
N SER A 72 -3.69 -8.08 -0.01
CA SER A 72 -4.40 -7.32 -1.06
C SER A 72 -4.26 -8.00 -2.42
N THR A 73 -5.01 -7.50 -3.41
CA THR A 73 -4.70 -7.78 -4.81
C THR A 73 -3.24 -7.44 -5.07
N PHE A 74 -2.48 -8.40 -5.61
CA PHE A 74 -1.05 -8.22 -5.79
C PHE A 74 -0.77 -7.27 -6.97
N PRO A 75 0.05 -6.23 -6.79
CA PRO A 75 0.39 -5.28 -7.85
C PRO A 75 1.05 -5.97 -9.04
N LYS A 76 0.72 -5.52 -10.25
CA LYS A 76 1.21 -6.11 -11.51
C LYS A 76 2.75 -6.19 -11.56
N ASP A 77 3.43 -5.13 -11.11
CA ASP A 77 4.90 -5.03 -11.17
C ASP A 77 5.57 -5.50 -9.86
N GLY A 78 4.78 -6.09 -8.95
CA GLY A 78 5.25 -6.57 -7.65
C GLY A 78 5.29 -5.48 -6.59
N VAL A 79 5.96 -5.81 -5.47
CA VAL A 79 6.14 -4.92 -4.33
C VAL A 79 7.61 -4.84 -3.92
N THR A 80 7.97 -3.76 -3.25
CA THR A 80 9.20 -3.66 -2.45
C THR A 80 8.82 -3.83 -0.99
N ILE A 81 9.60 -4.58 -0.25
CA ILE A 81 9.41 -4.84 1.18
C ILE A 81 10.66 -4.35 1.90
N ASP A 82 10.51 -3.28 2.67
CA ASP A 82 11.57 -2.75 3.51
C ASP A 82 11.32 -3.16 4.96
N VAL A 83 12.32 -3.76 5.60
CA VAL A 83 12.28 -4.16 7.00
C VAL A 83 13.42 -3.47 7.74
N LYS A 84 13.07 -2.72 8.78
CA LYS A 84 14.02 -2.07 9.67
C LYS A 84 13.72 -2.47 11.10
N VAL A 85 14.75 -2.87 11.86
CA VAL A 85 14.64 -3.17 13.29
C VAL A 85 15.54 -2.22 14.05
N GLN A 86 14.98 -1.58 15.08
CA GLN A 86 15.65 -0.60 15.93
C GLN A 86 15.49 -0.98 17.39
N LYS A 87 16.50 -0.71 18.21
CA LYS A 87 16.39 -0.83 19.68
C LYS A 87 15.43 0.23 20.21
N ASP A 88 14.60 -0.14 21.16
CA ASP A 88 13.62 0.78 21.75
C ASP A 88 14.28 1.88 22.61
N ILE A 89 15.47 1.61 23.15
CA ILE A 89 16.14 2.52 24.09
C ILE A 89 16.77 3.75 23.40
N ASP A 90 17.32 3.58 22.21
CA ASP A 90 18.12 4.62 21.54
C ASP A 90 17.85 4.74 20.04
N ASN A 91 16.89 3.96 19.52
CA ASN A 91 16.53 3.86 18.09
C ASN A 91 17.73 3.45 17.18
N SER A 92 18.81 2.92 17.75
CA SER A 92 19.93 2.41 16.95
C SER A 92 19.47 1.23 16.10
N SER A 93 19.96 1.17 14.84
CA SER A 93 19.59 0.09 13.91
C SER A 93 20.24 -1.23 14.32
N VAL A 94 19.41 -2.27 14.38
CA VAL A 94 19.83 -3.67 14.63
C VAL A 94 19.91 -4.43 13.31
N PHE A 95 18.93 -4.18 12.43
CA PHE A 95 18.77 -4.88 11.17
C PHE A 95 18.09 -3.97 10.15
N THR A 96 18.50 -4.08 8.89
CA THR A 96 17.83 -3.45 7.76
C THR A 96 17.95 -4.37 6.56
N ASP A 97 16.85 -4.59 5.85
CA ASP A 97 16.81 -5.36 4.62
C ASP A 97 15.76 -4.80 3.68
N THR A 98 16.03 -4.88 2.38
CA THR A 98 15.08 -4.52 1.32
C THR A 98 14.94 -5.69 0.37
N LYS A 99 13.74 -6.20 0.23
CA LYS A 99 13.43 -7.36 -0.59
C LYS A 99 12.41 -7.03 -1.67
N LEU A 100 12.59 -7.63 -2.84
CA LEU A 100 11.59 -7.61 -3.89
C LEU A 100 10.59 -8.76 -3.66
N GLY A 101 9.33 -8.42 -3.46
CA GLY A 101 8.21 -9.36 -3.46
C GLY A 101 7.72 -9.57 -4.91
N THR A 102 7.77 -10.80 -5.37
CA THR A 102 7.39 -11.15 -6.74
C THR A 102 6.10 -11.95 -6.82
N VAL A 103 5.59 -12.41 -5.68
CA VAL A 103 4.39 -13.25 -5.58
C VAL A 103 3.45 -12.75 -4.49
N ALA A 104 2.16 -12.94 -4.68
CA ALA A 104 1.17 -12.81 -3.62
C ALA A 104 1.44 -13.85 -2.53
N GLY A 105 1.12 -13.51 -1.29
CA GLY A 105 1.32 -14.39 -0.15
C GLY A 105 2.68 -14.22 0.50
N THR A 106 3.37 -15.32 0.79
CA THR A 106 4.52 -15.36 1.69
C THR A 106 5.80 -14.82 1.09
N ASN A 107 6.35 -13.78 1.72
CA ASN A 107 7.67 -13.21 1.40
C ASN A 107 8.55 -13.32 2.67
N PRO A 108 9.40 -14.34 2.79
CA PRO A 108 10.20 -14.57 3.98
C PRO A 108 11.35 -13.55 4.08
N VAL A 109 11.55 -13.01 5.29
CA VAL A 109 12.69 -12.17 5.68
C VAL A 109 13.25 -12.75 6.98
N THR A 110 14.56 -12.78 7.15
CA THR A 110 15.19 -13.20 8.40
C THR A 110 15.77 -11.97 9.09
N ILE A 111 15.15 -11.58 10.21
CA ILE A 111 15.68 -10.54 11.09
C ILE A 111 16.89 -11.13 11.82
N ASN A 112 18.05 -10.49 11.69
CA ASN A 112 19.29 -10.94 12.30
C ASN A 112 19.79 -9.97 13.40
N ASN A 113 20.81 -10.37 14.14
CA ASN A 113 21.49 -9.55 15.14
C ASN A 113 20.62 -9.15 16.36
N LEU A 114 19.59 -9.90 16.66
CA LEU A 114 18.80 -9.69 17.88
C LEU A 114 19.65 -10.04 19.11
N VAL A 115 19.76 -9.10 20.06
CA VAL A 115 20.48 -9.27 21.31
C VAL A 115 19.53 -9.70 22.42
N ALA A 116 19.93 -10.68 23.23
CA ALA A 116 19.11 -11.15 24.35
C ALA A 116 18.81 -10.02 25.35
N GLY A 117 17.57 -9.93 25.80
CA GLY A 117 17.13 -8.92 26.76
C GLY A 117 17.02 -7.50 26.20
N VAL A 118 17.25 -7.28 24.90
CA VAL A 118 17.13 -5.97 24.27
C VAL A 118 15.82 -5.86 23.52
N PRO A 119 14.86 -5.04 23.98
CA PRO A 119 13.61 -4.77 23.25
C PRO A 119 13.85 -3.99 21.99
N CYS A 120 13.17 -4.38 20.91
CA CYS A 120 13.29 -3.77 19.61
C CYS A 120 11.91 -3.52 18.99
N THR A 121 11.86 -2.52 18.10
CA THR A 121 10.72 -2.27 17.20
C THR A 121 11.12 -2.64 15.78
N ALA A 122 10.35 -3.52 15.17
CA ALA A 122 10.44 -3.83 13.76
C ALA A 122 9.42 -2.96 13.00
N ILE A 123 9.89 -2.33 11.93
CA ILE A 123 9.13 -1.49 11.01
C ILE A 123 9.16 -2.18 9.66
N VAL A 124 7.98 -2.51 9.14
CA VAL A 124 7.81 -3.16 7.83
C VAL A 124 7.04 -2.19 6.93
N VAL A 125 7.60 -1.87 5.79
CA VAL A 125 6.94 -1.05 4.76
C VAL A 125 6.81 -1.89 3.50
N VAL A 126 5.61 -2.03 2.99
CA VAL A 126 5.34 -2.67 1.70
C VAL A 126 4.87 -1.61 0.73
N THR A 127 5.60 -1.45 -0.38
CA THR A 127 5.32 -0.44 -1.41
C THR A 127 5.06 -1.13 -2.75
N SER A 128 3.95 -0.81 -3.40
CA SER A 128 3.66 -1.23 -4.78
C SER A 128 4.73 -0.70 -5.74
N LYS A 129 5.14 -1.51 -6.70
CA LYS A 129 5.97 -1.07 -7.82
C LYS A 129 5.13 -0.61 -9.01
N THR A 130 3.82 -0.83 -8.97
CA THR A 130 2.87 -0.33 -9.97
C THR A 130 2.44 1.08 -9.58
N LEU A 131 2.61 2.02 -10.51
CA LEU A 131 2.18 3.41 -10.33
C LEU A 131 0.65 3.48 -10.43
N ASP A 132 -0.01 4.01 -9.41
CA ASP A 132 -1.45 4.25 -9.46
C ASP A 132 -1.76 5.25 -10.59
N PRO A 133 -2.54 4.86 -11.60
CA PRO A 133 -2.81 5.71 -12.76
C PRO A 133 -3.70 6.92 -12.41
N VAL A 134 -4.40 6.89 -11.28
CA VAL A 134 -5.27 7.98 -10.80
C VAL A 134 -4.49 8.96 -9.93
N SER A 135 -3.88 8.48 -8.84
CA SER A 135 -3.16 9.35 -7.88
C SER A 135 -1.74 9.72 -8.35
N LYS A 136 -1.18 9.01 -9.34
CA LYS A 136 0.20 9.17 -9.81
C LYS A 136 1.25 8.94 -8.71
N THR A 137 0.92 8.10 -7.73
CA THR A 137 1.80 7.73 -6.62
C THR A 137 1.88 6.21 -6.49
N TYR A 138 2.91 5.72 -5.80
CA TYR A 138 3.00 4.31 -5.41
C TYR A 138 2.25 4.10 -4.11
N LYS A 139 1.33 3.14 -4.09
CA LYS A 139 0.61 2.76 -2.86
C LYS A 139 1.58 2.09 -1.88
N SER A 140 1.52 2.45 -0.62
CA SER A 140 2.34 1.84 0.42
C SER A 140 1.58 1.72 1.73
N LEU A 141 1.98 0.74 2.54
CA LEU A 141 1.48 0.54 3.89
C LEU A 141 2.65 0.23 4.81
N GLN A 142 2.66 0.85 5.99
CA GLN A 142 3.62 0.56 7.05
C GLN A 142 2.90 -0.15 8.20
N LYS A 143 3.54 -1.18 8.75
CA LYS A 143 3.18 -1.80 10.03
C LYS A 143 4.40 -1.88 10.94
N THR A 144 4.16 -1.79 12.23
CA THR A 144 5.21 -1.92 13.25
C THR A 144 4.82 -2.98 14.26
N PHE A 145 5.78 -3.75 14.74
CA PHE A 145 5.56 -4.69 15.83
C PHE A 145 6.78 -4.73 16.75
N LYS A 146 6.55 -5.16 17.97
CA LYS A 146 7.61 -5.29 18.98
C LYS A 146 8.22 -6.69 18.93
N ILE A 147 9.53 -6.78 19.03
CA ILE A 147 10.27 -8.04 19.06
C ILE A 147 11.37 -7.99 20.15
N ALA A 148 11.49 -9.05 20.90
CA ALA A 148 12.56 -9.20 21.89
C ALA A 148 13.07 -10.64 21.90
N ARG A 149 14.41 -10.79 21.88
CA ARG A 149 15.05 -12.08 22.10
C ARG A 149 15.05 -12.40 23.60
N LYS A 150 14.57 -13.59 23.94
CA LYS A 150 14.65 -14.14 25.30
C LYS A 150 16.08 -14.55 25.66
#